data_8280151ff01c873c60f5d88e2e90b1d1
#
_entry.id   8280151ff01c873c60f5d88e2e90b1d1
#
_cell.length_a   1.000
_cell.length_b   1.000
_cell.length_c   1.000
_cell.angle_alpha   90.00
_cell.angle_beta   90.00
_cell.angle_gamma   90.00
#
_symmetry.space_group_name_H-M   'P 1'
#
loop_
_entity.id
_entity.type
_entity.pdbx_description
1 polymer ?
#
loop_
_entity_poly.entity_id
_entity_poly.type
_entity_poly.pdbx_seq_one_letter_code
_entity_poly.pdbx_strand_id
1 'polypeptide(L)'
;MASIDILGVPHAYDLTAPTAEPHVLVFIHGWLLSRQYWQPLIDLLSPTYQCLCYDLRGFGDSQPIPISDSNSQGTSASLKANNTACRYAPAAYARDLGLLLERLNISSAWLIGHSLGGTIALWGAAQLPYCVKGVICLNAGGGIYLKEAFERFRAVGERLVKFRPRVLCNLPGIDWVFTRDSVARPIARYWGRQRVIDFVMAHPEAARGTLLDSTTEAEVNRLPELVSRLKQPVYFIAGAKDTIMEPKYVRHLASFHQLFQACGDNAIEIPDCGHLAMVEQPEAVAAQIRNILSHHPG
;
A
#
# COMPACT_ATOMS: atom_id res chain seq x y z
N MET A 1 14.18 -6.88 -12.35
CA MET A 1 13.62 -7.25 -11.03
C MET A 1 14.76 -7.57 -10.09
N ALA A 2 14.90 -6.85 -9.02
CA ALA A 2 15.85 -7.12 -7.95
C ALA A 2 15.10 -7.70 -6.74
N SER A 3 15.82 -8.39 -5.87
CA SER A 3 15.25 -8.95 -4.65
C SER A 3 16.25 -8.81 -3.50
N ILE A 4 15.74 -8.54 -2.30
CA ILE A 4 16.53 -8.41 -1.09
C ILE A 4 15.84 -9.18 0.06
N ASP A 5 16.61 -9.91 0.85
CA ASP A 5 16.04 -10.65 1.98
C ASP A 5 15.71 -9.70 3.14
N ILE A 6 14.50 -9.73 3.64
CA ILE A 6 14.06 -9.03 4.84
C ILE A 6 13.43 -10.06 5.78
N LEU A 7 14.09 -10.32 6.91
CA LEU A 7 13.64 -11.25 7.94
C LEU A 7 13.34 -12.67 7.39
N GLY A 8 14.15 -13.14 6.43
CA GLY A 8 14.01 -14.46 5.82
C GLY A 8 12.94 -14.55 4.72
N VAL A 9 12.42 -13.42 4.25
CA VAL A 9 11.50 -13.33 3.12
C VAL A 9 12.11 -12.47 2.03
N PRO A 10 12.25 -12.98 0.78
CA PRO A 10 12.72 -12.17 -0.33
C PRO A 10 11.67 -11.08 -0.64
N HIS A 11 12.10 -9.82 -0.69
CA HIS A 11 11.29 -8.70 -1.12
C HIS A 11 11.72 -8.28 -2.51
N ALA A 12 10.83 -8.45 -3.47
CA ALA A 12 11.02 -8.00 -4.84
C ALA A 12 10.81 -6.49 -4.92
N TYR A 13 11.71 -5.80 -5.62
CA TYR A 13 11.62 -4.36 -5.79
C TYR A 13 12.16 -3.91 -7.14
N ASP A 14 11.76 -2.72 -7.54
CA ASP A 14 12.34 -1.98 -8.66
C ASP A 14 12.71 -0.59 -8.16
N LEU A 15 13.96 -0.19 -8.42
CA LEU A 15 14.53 1.10 -8.04
C LEU A 15 15.07 1.77 -9.30
N THR A 16 14.59 2.97 -9.60
CA THR A 16 15.06 3.75 -10.74
C THR A 16 16.44 4.37 -10.48
N ALA A 17 17.06 4.88 -11.52
CA ALA A 17 18.34 5.58 -11.39
C ALA A 17 18.23 6.77 -10.42
N PRO A 18 19.29 7.12 -9.69
CA PRO A 18 19.35 8.32 -8.87
C PRO A 18 19.13 9.58 -9.73
N THR A 19 18.51 10.60 -9.12
CA THR A 19 18.29 11.92 -9.73
C THR A 19 18.92 13.02 -8.88
N ALA A 20 18.78 14.27 -9.30
CA ALA A 20 19.25 15.42 -8.52
C ALA A 20 18.35 15.71 -7.29
N GLU A 21 17.12 15.19 -7.27
CA GLU A 21 16.21 15.38 -6.17
C GLU A 21 16.67 14.58 -4.93
N PRO A 22 16.63 15.18 -3.73
CA PRO A 22 17.23 14.56 -2.54
C PRO A 22 16.39 13.43 -1.95
N HIS A 23 15.13 13.34 -2.34
CA HIS A 23 14.17 12.39 -1.76
C HIS A 23 13.80 11.29 -2.74
N VAL A 24 13.83 10.05 -2.26
CA VAL A 24 13.31 8.90 -2.99
C VAL A 24 11.80 8.80 -2.79
N LEU A 25 11.04 8.64 -3.87
CA LEU A 25 9.61 8.35 -3.81
C LEU A 25 9.42 6.84 -3.64
N VAL A 26 8.83 6.43 -2.51
CA VAL A 26 8.64 5.02 -2.16
C VAL A 26 7.16 4.67 -2.27
N PHE A 27 6.85 3.75 -3.18
CA PHE A 27 5.50 3.36 -3.52
C PHE A 27 5.10 2.05 -2.85
N ILE A 28 4.00 2.06 -2.09
CA ILE A 28 3.52 0.96 -1.25
C ILE A 28 2.12 0.55 -1.73
N HIS A 29 2.00 -0.66 -2.28
CA HIS A 29 0.75 -1.14 -2.86
C HIS A 29 -0.29 -1.55 -1.82
N GLY A 30 -1.54 -1.71 -2.26
CA GLY A 30 -2.68 -2.12 -1.45
C GLY A 30 -2.79 -3.64 -1.26
N TRP A 31 -3.80 -4.05 -0.50
CA TRP A 31 -4.12 -5.45 -0.27
C TRP A 31 -4.46 -6.19 -1.57
N LEU A 32 -3.89 -7.38 -1.76
CA LEU A 32 -4.05 -8.22 -2.96
C LEU A 32 -3.65 -7.53 -4.27
N LEU A 33 -2.68 -6.64 -4.19
CA LEU A 33 -2.02 -5.99 -5.33
C LEU A 33 -0.53 -6.31 -5.31
N SER A 34 0.22 -5.73 -6.25
CA SER A 34 1.66 -5.82 -6.35
C SER A 34 2.27 -4.47 -6.74
N ARG A 35 3.61 -4.37 -6.74
CA ARG A 35 4.35 -3.18 -7.17
C ARG A 35 4.07 -2.74 -8.61
N GLN A 36 3.60 -3.67 -9.46
CA GLN A 36 3.36 -3.39 -10.88
C GLN A 36 2.35 -2.27 -11.13
N TYR A 37 1.39 -2.06 -10.21
CA TYR A 37 0.38 -0.98 -10.35
C TYR A 37 0.98 0.42 -10.31
N TRP A 38 2.22 0.55 -9.86
CA TRP A 38 2.91 1.84 -9.79
C TRP A 38 3.62 2.22 -11.09
N GLN A 39 3.75 1.27 -12.05
CA GLN A 39 4.50 1.52 -13.29
C GLN A 39 4.05 2.78 -14.05
N PRO A 40 2.73 3.06 -14.24
CA PRO A 40 2.32 4.27 -14.93
C PRO A 40 2.77 5.57 -14.22
N LEU A 41 2.76 5.58 -12.88
CA LEU A 41 3.26 6.72 -12.11
C LEU A 41 4.79 6.81 -12.14
N ILE A 42 5.48 5.69 -12.06
CA ILE A 42 6.94 5.64 -12.12
C ILE A 42 7.43 6.18 -13.47
N ASP A 43 6.80 5.80 -14.58
CA ASP A 43 7.14 6.29 -15.92
C ASP A 43 7.02 7.83 -16.02
N LEU A 44 6.04 8.41 -15.32
CA LEU A 44 5.82 9.85 -15.28
C LEU A 44 6.75 10.59 -14.32
N LEU A 45 7.13 9.99 -13.19
CA LEU A 45 7.84 10.65 -12.09
C LEU A 45 9.34 10.40 -12.11
N SER A 46 9.80 9.25 -12.61
CA SER A 46 11.22 8.86 -12.60
C SER A 46 12.16 9.75 -13.40
N PRO A 47 11.73 10.54 -14.40
CA PRO A 47 12.61 11.54 -15.02
C PRO A 47 13.08 12.63 -14.05
N THR A 48 12.34 12.87 -12.96
CA THR A 48 12.64 13.91 -11.98
C THR A 48 13.04 13.32 -10.63
N TYR A 49 12.38 12.27 -10.17
CA TYR A 49 12.58 11.70 -8.85
C TYR A 49 13.08 10.26 -8.92
N GLN A 50 13.99 9.87 -8.04
CA GLN A 50 14.28 8.46 -7.87
C GLN A 50 13.06 7.76 -7.25
N CYS A 51 12.61 6.65 -7.85
CA CYS A 51 11.43 5.92 -7.46
C CYS A 51 11.77 4.50 -7.02
N LEU A 52 11.26 4.09 -5.86
CA LEU A 52 11.28 2.72 -5.35
C LEU A 52 9.87 2.18 -5.28
N CYS A 53 9.57 1.06 -5.92
CA CYS A 53 8.39 0.26 -5.63
C CYS A 53 8.78 -1.16 -5.24
N TYR A 54 8.02 -1.78 -4.36
CA TYR A 54 8.32 -3.12 -3.86
C TYR A 54 7.04 -3.90 -3.56
N ASP A 55 7.15 -5.21 -3.53
CA ASP A 55 6.06 -6.07 -3.12
C ASP A 55 6.09 -6.29 -1.60
N LEU A 56 4.95 -6.11 -0.96
CA LEU A 56 4.76 -6.43 0.45
C LEU A 56 4.93 -7.93 0.68
N ARG A 57 5.46 -8.31 1.82
CA ARG A 57 5.63 -9.70 2.23
C ARG A 57 4.36 -10.53 2.04
N GLY A 58 4.46 -11.59 1.23
CA GLY A 58 3.36 -12.48 0.87
C GLY A 58 2.50 -12.03 -0.30
N PHE A 59 2.89 -10.95 -0.98
CA PHE A 59 2.22 -10.45 -2.19
C PHE A 59 3.19 -10.35 -3.35
N GLY A 60 2.66 -10.30 -4.58
CA GLY A 60 3.46 -10.23 -5.78
C GLY A 60 4.57 -11.29 -5.82
N ASP A 61 5.80 -10.86 -6.05
CA ASP A 61 6.98 -11.73 -6.08
C ASP A 61 7.69 -11.84 -4.71
N SER A 62 7.17 -11.20 -3.64
CA SER A 62 7.69 -11.28 -2.27
C SER A 62 7.08 -12.46 -1.51
N GLN A 63 7.27 -13.67 -2.04
CA GLN A 63 6.72 -14.90 -1.45
C GLN A 63 7.75 -15.56 -0.53
N PRO A 64 7.33 -16.11 0.62
CA PRO A 64 8.22 -16.93 1.45
C PRO A 64 8.68 -18.13 0.64
N ILE A 65 9.97 -18.42 0.69
CA ILE A 65 10.52 -19.61 0.04
C ILE A 65 9.96 -20.84 0.77
N PRO A 66 9.34 -21.80 0.07
CA PRO A 66 8.94 -23.06 0.69
C PRO A 66 10.17 -23.73 1.31
N ILE A 67 10.14 -23.99 2.61
CA ILE A 67 11.16 -24.80 3.25
C ILE A 67 10.95 -26.22 2.71
N SER A 68 11.81 -26.67 1.82
CA SER A 68 11.87 -28.07 1.44
C SER A 68 12.27 -28.88 2.71
N ASP A 69 11.47 -29.85 3.10
CA ASP A 69 11.67 -30.71 4.28
C ASP A 69 12.90 -31.60 4.19
N SER A 70 13.97 -31.20 3.53
CA SER A 70 15.23 -31.90 3.45
C SER A 70 16.28 -31.25 4.37
N ASN A 71 16.46 -31.84 5.57
CA ASN A 71 17.59 -31.62 6.48
C ASN A 71 17.72 -30.22 7.14
N SER A 72 16.93 -29.92 8.17
CA SER A 72 17.37 -29.00 9.22
C SER A 72 16.92 -29.43 10.61
N GLN A 73 17.60 -30.43 11.17
CA GLN A 73 17.78 -30.50 12.59
C GLN A 73 18.75 -29.40 13.01
N GLY A 74 18.25 -28.38 13.66
CA GLY A 74 19.06 -27.36 14.33
C GLY A 74 18.83 -25.93 13.82
N THR A 75 18.29 -25.11 14.69
CA THR A 75 18.24 -23.64 14.76
C THR A 75 16.95 -22.89 14.37
N SER A 76 15.92 -23.58 13.92
CA SER A 76 14.66 -22.88 13.53
C SER A 76 13.61 -22.70 14.66
N ALA A 77 13.84 -23.25 15.85
CA ALA A 77 12.86 -23.22 16.94
C ALA A 77 12.82 -21.89 17.72
N SER A 78 13.90 -21.12 17.70
CA SER A 78 14.01 -19.88 18.49
C SER A 78 13.29 -18.68 17.86
N LEU A 79 13.06 -18.66 16.55
CA LEU A 79 12.33 -17.57 15.86
C LEU A 79 10.82 -17.81 15.79
N LYS A 80 10.34 -19.02 16.12
CA LYS A 80 8.91 -19.38 16.06
C LYS A 80 8.11 -19.02 17.32
N ALA A 81 8.72 -18.61 18.41
CA ALA A 81 8.03 -18.51 19.69
C ALA A 81 7.66 -17.09 20.13
N ASN A 82 8.12 -16.03 19.50
CA ASN A 82 7.82 -14.67 19.93
C ASN A 82 7.03 -13.90 18.87
N ASN A 83 5.74 -13.77 19.12
CA ASN A 83 4.80 -12.83 18.49
C ASN A 83 4.16 -13.25 17.15
N THR A 84 3.40 -14.36 17.16
CA THR A 84 2.47 -14.71 16.06
C THR A 84 1.29 -13.75 15.97
N ALA A 85 1.00 -12.98 17.00
CA ALA A 85 -0.03 -11.95 17.00
C ALA A 85 0.42 -10.74 16.15
N CYS A 86 -0.41 -10.33 15.20
CA CYS A 86 -0.24 -9.14 14.37
C CYS A 86 0.96 -9.16 13.41
N ARG A 87 1.38 -10.33 12.93
CA ARG A 87 2.48 -10.47 11.96
C ARG A 87 2.23 -9.72 10.64
N TYR A 88 0.97 -9.53 10.28
CA TYR A 88 0.52 -8.88 9.04
C TYR A 88 -0.15 -7.54 9.30
N ALA A 89 0.01 -6.97 10.50
CA ALA A 89 -0.46 -5.63 10.81
C ALA A 89 0.31 -4.56 10.00
N PRO A 90 -0.30 -3.40 9.73
CA PRO A 90 0.37 -2.30 9.02
C PRO A 90 1.69 -1.88 9.67
N ALA A 91 1.76 -1.87 11.01
CA ALA A 91 2.98 -1.57 11.76
C ALA A 91 4.11 -2.59 11.52
N ALA A 92 3.79 -3.87 11.26
CA ALA A 92 4.78 -4.90 10.95
C ALA A 92 5.34 -4.71 9.52
N TYR A 93 4.49 -4.39 8.56
CA TYR A 93 4.93 -4.02 7.21
C TYR A 93 5.75 -2.72 7.18
N ALA A 94 5.41 -1.75 8.02
CA ALA A 94 6.22 -0.53 8.18
C ALA A 94 7.63 -0.83 8.72
N ARG A 95 7.78 -1.83 9.58
CA ARG A 95 9.10 -2.31 10.03
C ARG A 95 9.88 -2.98 8.90
N ASP A 96 9.21 -3.82 8.09
CA ASP A 96 9.85 -4.40 6.89
C ASP A 96 10.32 -3.31 5.93
N LEU A 97 9.51 -2.27 5.72
CA LEU A 97 9.89 -1.09 4.95
C LEU A 97 11.14 -0.42 5.51
N GLY A 98 11.23 -0.23 6.83
CA GLY A 98 12.41 0.36 7.48
C GLY A 98 13.68 -0.42 7.16
N LEU A 99 13.63 -1.75 7.27
CA LEU A 99 14.75 -2.64 6.94
C LEU A 99 15.09 -2.59 5.42
N LEU A 100 14.08 -2.47 4.57
CA LEU A 100 14.28 -2.32 3.12
C LEU A 100 15.03 -1.03 2.80
N LEU A 101 14.58 0.10 3.36
CA LEU A 101 15.22 1.40 3.15
C LEU A 101 16.67 1.41 3.66
N GLU A 102 16.90 0.84 4.84
CA GLU A 102 18.25 0.69 5.40
C GLU A 102 19.18 -0.10 4.47
N ARG A 103 18.73 -1.26 3.98
CA ARG A 103 19.53 -2.10 3.08
C ARG A 103 19.77 -1.51 1.70
N LEU A 104 18.90 -0.63 1.25
CA LEU A 104 19.05 0.13 0.01
C LEU A 104 19.79 1.46 0.20
N ASN A 105 20.24 1.77 1.43
CA ASN A 105 20.90 3.02 1.79
C ASN A 105 20.06 4.27 1.48
N ILE A 106 18.73 4.17 1.63
CA ILE A 106 17.79 5.27 1.43
C ILE A 106 17.58 5.96 2.78
N SER A 107 18.15 7.14 2.95
CA SER A 107 18.08 7.93 4.18
C SER A 107 17.03 9.04 4.14
N SER A 108 16.42 9.30 2.99
CA SER A 108 15.42 10.35 2.81
C SER A 108 14.36 9.93 1.81
N ALA A 109 13.10 9.84 2.26
CA ALA A 109 12.01 9.29 1.46
C ALA A 109 10.69 10.04 1.65
N TRP A 110 9.90 10.14 0.57
CA TRP A 110 8.46 10.37 0.62
C TRP A 110 7.74 9.04 0.40
N LEU A 111 6.81 8.71 1.28
CA LEU A 111 6.04 7.48 1.17
C LEU A 111 4.72 7.74 0.46
N ILE A 112 4.45 6.99 -0.60
CA ILE A 112 3.21 7.07 -1.38
C ILE A 112 2.52 5.73 -1.29
N GLY A 113 1.43 5.66 -0.53
CA GLY A 113 0.77 4.40 -0.22
C GLY A 113 -0.67 4.35 -0.74
N HIS A 114 -1.01 3.27 -1.46
CA HIS A 114 -2.35 3.03 -1.95
C HIS A 114 -3.15 2.15 -0.99
N SER A 115 -4.38 2.55 -0.64
CA SER A 115 -5.28 1.74 0.18
C SER A 115 -4.59 1.29 1.48
N LEU A 116 -4.46 -0.01 1.74
CA LEU A 116 -3.64 -0.55 2.85
C LEU A 116 -2.22 0.04 2.88
N GLY A 117 -1.60 0.22 1.72
CA GLY A 117 -0.26 0.82 1.63
C GLY A 117 -0.19 2.24 2.20
N GLY A 118 -1.29 2.99 2.17
CA GLY A 118 -1.37 4.30 2.84
C GLY A 118 -1.33 4.18 4.36
N THR A 119 -2.02 3.20 4.93
CA THR A 119 -1.93 2.90 6.36
C THR A 119 -0.51 2.48 6.75
N ILE A 120 0.14 1.65 5.92
CA ILE A 120 1.54 1.27 6.12
C ILE A 120 2.47 2.49 6.04
N ALA A 121 2.22 3.42 5.10
CA ALA A 121 3.00 4.66 4.97
C ALA A 121 2.87 5.56 6.21
N LEU A 122 1.66 5.69 6.78
CA LEU A 122 1.44 6.43 8.04
C LEU A 122 2.21 5.80 9.21
N TRP A 123 2.18 4.48 9.34
CA TRP A 123 3.00 3.78 10.32
C TRP A 123 4.50 3.93 10.05
N GLY A 124 4.91 3.91 8.76
CA GLY A 124 6.29 4.15 8.34
C GLY A 124 6.78 5.53 8.78
N ALA A 125 5.98 6.57 8.59
CA ALA A 125 6.32 7.92 9.05
C ALA A 125 6.48 8.02 10.58
N ALA A 126 5.64 7.32 11.33
CA ALA A 126 5.74 7.29 12.78
C ALA A 126 6.98 6.52 13.29
N GLN A 127 7.32 5.40 12.63
CA GLN A 127 8.45 4.54 13.03
C GLN A 127 9.81 5.06 12.53
N LEU A 128 9.84 5.82 11.43
CA LEU A 128 11.04 6.27 10.73
C LEU A 128 11.08 7.82 10.60
N PRO A 129 10.88 8.58 11.67
CA PRO A 129 10.69 10.05 11.59
C PRO A 129 11.88 10.80 11.00
N TYR A 130 13.08 10.24 11.07
CA TYR A 130 14.28 10.86 10.50
C TYR A 130 14.46 10.58 9.02
N CYS A 131 13.96 9.45 8.51
CA CYS A 131 14.05 9.05 7.12
C CYS A 131 12.86 9.57 6.30
N VAL A 132 11.64 9.44 6.83
CA VAL A 132 10.41 9.82 6.12
C VAL A 132 10.17 11.32 6.23
N LYS A 133 10.15 12.01 5.09
CA LYS A 133 9.96 13.46 4.98
C LYS A 133 8.50 13.87 4.76
N GLY A 134 7.69 12.97 4.24
CA GLY A 134 6.27 13.18 4.07
C GLY A 134 5.55 11.93 3.60
N VAL A 135 4.22 11.98 3.63
CA VAL A 135 3.33 10.87 3.24
C VAL A 135 2.26 11.37 2.29
N ILE A 136 2.00 10.59 1.24
CA ILE A 136 0.86 10.76 0.36
C ILE A 136 0.03 9.47 0.40
N CYS A 137 -1.16 9.55 0.97
CA CYS A 137 -2.13 8.47 1.01
C CYS A 137 -2.99 8.53 -0.26
N LEU A 138 -2.86 7.56 -1.15
CA LEU A 138 -3.64 7.47 -2.38
C LEU A 138 -4.80 6.49 -2.19
N ASN A 139 -6.04 6.97 -2.30
CA ASN A 139 -7.25 6.16 -2.05
C ASN A 139 -7.16 5.38 -0.73
N ALA A 140 -6.69 6.02 0.32
CA ALA A 140 -6.37 5.39 1.61
C ALA A 140 -6.81 6.27 2.77
N GLY A 141 -6.97 5.66 3.95
CA GLY A 141 -7.37 6.37 5.16
C GLY A 141 -8.87 6.53 5.32
N GLY A 142 -9.67 6.00 4.38
CA GLY A 142 -11.12 5.94 4.50
C GLY A 142 -11.57 4.65 5.17
N GLY A 143 -11.23 4.45 6.44
CA GLY A 143 -11.70 3.27 7.16
C GLY A 143 -13.23 3.20 7.21
N ILE A 144 -13.79 2.00 7.13
CA ILE A 144 -15.21 1.78 7.33
C ILE A 144 -15.48 1.99 8.83
N TYR A 145 -16.06 3.14 9.20
CA TYR A 145 -16.29 3.50 10.60
C TYR A 145 -17.57 2.89 11.18
N LEU A 146 -18.46 2.35 10.33
CA LEU A 146 -19.66 1.67 10.77
C LEU A 146 -19.33 0.21 11.07
N LYS A 147 -19.54 -0.23 12.32
CA LYS A 147 -19.22 -1.59 12.79
C LYS A 147 -19.80 -2.67 11.88
N GLU A 148 -21.06 -2.54 11.48
CA GLU A 148 -21.77 -3.53 10.64
C GLU A 148 -21.18 -3.62 9.22
N ALA A 149 -20.86 -2.47 8.60
CA ALA A 149 -20.21 -2.43 7.30
C ALA A 149 -18.80 -3.05 7.34
N PHE A 150 -18.10 -2.82 8.43
CA PHE A 150 -16.79 -3.35 8.71
C PHE A 150 -16.78 -4.87 8.90
N GLU A 151 -17.67 -5.41 9.72
CA GLU A 151 -17.85 -6.85 9.91
C GLU A 151 -18.23 -7.55 8.60
N ARG A 152 -19.11 -6.92 7.81
CA ARG A 152 -19.47 -7.42 6.48
C ARG A 152 -18.27 -7.44 5.53
N PHE A 153 -17.48 -6.37 5.50
CA PHE A 153 -16.25 -6.32 4.68
C PHE A 153 -15.29 -7.44 5.06
N ARG A 154 -15.03 -7.65 6.35
CA ARG A 154 -14.18 -8.75 6.84
C ARG A 154 -14.72 -10.11 6.42
N ALA A 155 -15.99 -10.38 6.63
CA ALA A 155 -16.61 -11.66 6.30
C ALA A 155 -16.56 -11.97 4.81
N VAL A 156 -16.83 -10.97 3.95
CA VAL A 156 -16.72 -11.10 2.49
C VAL A 156 -15.27 -11.33 2.09
N GLY A 157 -14.34 -10.53 2.62
CA GLY A 157 -12.92 -10.66 2.36
C GLY A 157 -12.35 -12.02 2.75
N GLU A 158 -12.72 -12.56 3.93
CA GLU A 158 -12.29 -13.90 4.35
C GLU A 158 -12.81 -14.99 3.41
N ARG A 159 -14.06 -14.90 2.94
CA ARG A 159 -14.62 -15.86 1.96
C ARG A 159 -13.87 -15.80 0.64
N LEU A 160 -13.59 -14.60 0.15
CA LEU A 160 -12.81 -14.39 -1.07
C LEU A 160 -11.41 -14.98 -0.96
N VAL A 161 -10.72 -14.74 0.14
CA VAL A 161 -9.36 -15.25 0.36
C VAL A 161 -9.32 -16.77 0.47
N LYS A 162 -10.36 -17.42 0.98
CA LYS A 162 -10.42 -18.88 1.12
C LYS A 162 -10.54 -19.62 -0.22
N PHE A 163 -11.19 -19.02 -1.21
CA PHE A 163 -11.46 -19.67 -2.48
C PHE A 163 -10.85 -18.90 -3.65
N ARG A 164 -9.62 -19.25 -4.01
CA ARG A 164 -8.81 -18.61 -5.06
C ARG A 164 -8.21 -19.64 -6.02
N PRO A 165 -9.05 -20.39 -6.75
CA PRO A 165 -8.54 -21.41 -7.64
C PRO A 165 -7.79 -20.78 -8.82
N ARG A 166 -6.64 -21.34 -9.18
CA ARG A 166 -5.80 -20.87 -10.30
C ARG A 166 -6.53 -20.78 -11.64
N VAL A 167 -7.59 -21.57 -11.82
CA VAL A 167 -8.41 -21.53 -13.03
C VAL A 167 -9.02 -20.15 -13.29
N LEU A 168 -9.20 -19.32 -12.25
CA LEU A 168 -9.70 -17.95 -12.42
C LEU A 168 -8.85 -17.14 -13.40
N CYS A 169 -7.54 -17.35 -13.42
CA CYS A 169 -6.63 -16.63 -14.33
C CYS A 169 -6.93 -16.90 -15.82
N ASN A 170 -7.64 -17.98 -16.13
CA ASN A 170 -7.95 -18.41 -17.51
C ASN A 170 -9.41 -18.17 -17.91
N LEU A 171 -10.26 -17.69 -16.99
CA LEU A 171 -11.67 -17.46 -17.29
C LEU A 171 -11.84 -16.19 -18.15
N PRO A 172 -12.55 -16.27 -19.29
CA PRO A 172 -12.84 -15.10 -20.11
C PRO A 172 -13.74 -14.11 -19.35
N GLY A 173 -13.43 -12.81 -19.46
CA GLY A 173 -14.23 -11.75 -18.84
C GLY A 173 -14.04 -11.56 -17.32
N ILE A 174 -13.27 -12.41 -16.65
CA ILE A 174 -12.99 -12.29 -15.22
C ILE A 174 -12.23 -10.99 -14.90
N ASP A 175 -11.39 -10.52 -15.81
CA ASP A 175 -10.67 -9.26 -15.76
C ASP A 175 -11.63 -8.07 -15.56
N TRP A 176 -12.74 -8.05 -16.28
CA TRP A 176 -13.76 -7.01 -16.13
C TRP A 176 -14.49 -7.11 -14.78
N VAL A 177 -14.82 -8.32 -14.32
CA VAL A 177 -15.49 -8.53 -13.03
C VAL A 177 -14.63 -8.01 -11.88
N PHE A 178 -13.31 -8.20 -11.95
CA PHE A 178 -12.38 -7.78 -10.89
C PHE A 178 -12.10 -6.27 -10.88
N THR A 179 -12.46 -5.54 -11.91
CA THR A 179 -12.17 -4.10 -11.99
C THR A 179 -13.39 -3.20 -11.92
N ARG A 180 -14.54 -3.64 -12.41
CA ARG A 180 -15.75 -2.81 -12.61
C ARG A 180 -16.17 -2.00 -11.37
N ASP A 181 -16.04 -2.60 -10.17
CA ASP A 181 -16.48 -1.98 -8.92
C ASP A 181 -15.34 -1.16 -8.26
N SER A 182 -14.16 -1.15 -8.86
CA SER A 182 -12.97 -0.46 -8.33
C SER A 182 -12.52 0.72 -9.18
N VAL A 183 -13.13 0.93 -10.34
CA VAL A 183 -12.78 2.03 -11.25
C VAL A 183 -14.03 2.77 -11.70
N ALA A 184 -13.92 4.07 -11.90
CA ALA A 184 -14.98 4.90 -12.46
C ALA A 184 -14.91 4.97 -13.99
N ARG A 185 -13.72 4.74 -14.56
CA ARG A 185 -13.46 4.72 -16.00
C ARG A 185 -12.91 3.36 -16.43
N PRO A 186 -13.18 2.91 -17.65
CA PRO A 186 -12.55 1.69 -18.17
C PRO A 186 -11.03 1.82 -18.16
N ILE A 187 -10.36 0.80 -17.65
CA ILE A 187 -8.90 0.67 -17.70
C ILE A 187 -8.49 -0.43 -18.68
N ALA A 188 -7.22 -0.45 -19.09
CA ALA A 188 -6.70 -1.49 -19.96
C ALA A 188 -6.93 -2.89 -19.35
N ARG A 189 -7.35 -3.85 -20.14
CA ARG A 189 -7.63 -5.25 -19.72
C ARG A 189 -6.44 -5.91 -19.01
N TYR A 190 -5.23 -5.45 -19.33
CA TYR A 190 -4.01 -5.85 -18.63
C TYR A 190 -4.15 -5.72 -17.11
N TRP A 191 -4.65 -4.58 -16.61
CA TRP A 191 -4.82 -4.33 -15.18
C TRP A 191 -5.85 -5.24 -14.52
N GLY A 192 -6.93 -5.55 -15.24
CA GLY A 192 -7.91 -6.53 -14.77
C GLY A 192 -7.31 -7.94 -14.65
N ARG A 193 -6.52 -8.35 -15.62
CA ARG A 193 -5.79 -9.62 -15.57
C ARG A 193 -4.77 -9.65 -14.45
N GLN A 194 -4.01 -8.57 -14.28
CA GLN A 194 -3.05 -8.46 -13.18
C GLN A 194 -3.74 -8.59 -11.82
N ARG A 195 -4.92 -7.96 -11.62
CA ARG A 195 -5.70 -8.13 -10.38
C ARG A 195 -6.07 -9.57 -10.09
N VAL A 196 -6.48 -10.32 -11.10
CA VAL A 196 -6.80 -11.75 -10.93
C VAL A 196 -5.55 -12.54 -10.55
N ILE A 197 -4.43 -12.27 -11.21
CA ILE A 197 -3.15 -12.93 -10.92
C ILE A 197 -2.73 -12.64 -9.46
N ASP A 198 -2.68 -11.37 -9.06
CA ASP A 198 -2.27 -10.97 -7.71
C ASP A 198 -3.20 -11.55 -6.64
N PHE A 199 -4.51 -11.55 -6.90
CA PHE A 199 -5.50 -12.17 -6.02
C PHE A 199 -5.25 -13.67 -5.83
N VAL A 200 -5.02 -14.39 -6.92
CA VAL A 200 -4.82 -15.85 -6.89
C VAL A 200 -3.46 -16.21 -6.29
N MET A 201 -2.42 -15.44 -6.60
CA MET A 201 -1.03 -15.74 -6.24
C MET A 201 -0.65 -15.26 -4.83
N ALA A 202 -1.41 -14.36 -4.21
CA ALA A 202 -1.11 -13.89 -2.86
C ALA A 202 -0.99 -15.07 -1.87
N HIS A 203 0.01 -15.03 -0.98
CA HIS A 203 0.20 -16.06 0.04
C HIS A 203 -1.04 -16.17 0.95
N PRO A 204 -1.57 -17.37 1.21
CA PRO A 204 -2.83 -17.53 1.96
C PRO A 204 -2.82 -16.86 3.34
N GLU A 205 -1.73 -17.03 4.09
CA GLU A 205 -1.59 -16.43 5.41
C GLU A 205 -1.48 -14.90 5.33
N ALA A 206 -0.72 -14.37 4.36
CA ALA A 206 -0.59 -12.93 4.18
C ALA A 206 -1.91 -12.31 3.76
N ALA A 207 -2.60 -12.89 2.77
CA ALA A 207 -3.88 -12.39 2.29
C ALA A 207 -4.94 -12.32 3.41
N ARG A 208 -5.03 -13.38 4.23
CA ARG A 208 -5.97 -13.44 5.36
C ARG A 208 -5.47 -12.62 6.55
N GLY A 209 -4.22 -12.77 6.95
CA GLY A 209 -3.63 -12.09 8.10
C GLY A 209 -3.69 -10.58 7.94
N THR A 210 -3.28 -10.07 6.78
CA THR A 210 -3.36 -8.64 6.48
C THR A 210 -4.78 -8.09 6.58
N LEU A 211 -5.77 -8.80 6.03
CA LEU A 211 -7.17 -8.40 6.17
C LEU A 211 -7.56 -8.31 7.65
N LEU A 212 -7.27 -9.33 8.42
CA LEU A 212 -7.71 -9.42 9.81
C LEU A 212 -6.96 -8.45 10.71
N ASP A 213 -5.65 -8.31 10.54
CA ASP A 213 -4.79 -7.48 11.39
C ASP A 213 -4.98 -5.97 11.08
N SER A 214 -5.17 -5.59 9.80
CA SER A 214 -5.41 -4.18 9.42
C SER A 214 -6.81 -3.69 9.72
N THR A 215 -7.75 -4.60 9.92
CA THR A 215 -9.15 -4.29 10.16
C THR A 215 -9.60 -4.66 11.59
N THR A 216 -8.72 -4.62 12.56
CA THR A 216 -9.13 -4.69 13.98
C THR A 216 -9.70 -3.34 14.42
N GLU A 217 -10.63 -3.36 15.37
CA GLU A 217 -11.17 -2.14 15.96
C GLU A 217 -10.06 -1.27 16.56
N ALA A 218 -9.07 -1.90 17.19
CA ALA A 218 -7.92 -1.22 17.76
C ALA A 218 -7.07 -0.51 16.70
N GLU A 219 -6.84 -1.13 15.53
CA GLU A 219 -6.08 -0.52 14.44
C GLU A 219 -6.83 0.66 13.80
N VAL A 220 -8.12 0.47 13.53
CA VAL A 220 -8.96 1.52 12.95
C VAL A 220 -9.08 2.73 13.88
N ASN A 221 -9.30 2.52 15.18
CA ASN A 221 -9.40 3.60 16.17
C ASN A 221 -8.05 4.31 16.41
N ARG A 222 -6.93 3.66 16.11
CA ARG A 222 -5.59 4.23 16.26
C ARG A 222 -5.20 5.18 15.12
N LEU A 223 -5.77 5.02 13.93
CA LEU A 223 -5.39 5.83 12.78
C LEU A 223 -5.56 7.33 12.97
N PRO A 224 -6.68 7.85 13.52
CA PRO A 224 -6.84 9.28 13.80
C PRO A 224 -5.76 9.81 14.76
N GLU A 225 -5.46 9.06 15.82
CA GLU A 225 -4.41 9.41 16.78
C GLU A 225 -3.03 9.39 16.11
N LEU A 226 -2.74 8.38 15.30
CA LEU A 226 -1.50 8.28 14.54
C LEU A 226 -1.31 9.51 13.65
N VAL A 227 -2.32 9.84 12.84
CA VAL A 227 -2.28 11.00 11.92
C VAL A 227 -2.10 12.31 12.67
N SER A 228 -2.79 12.51 13.81
CA SER A 228 -2.66 13.74 14.60
C SER A 228 -1.28 13.96 15.21
N ARG A 229 -0.51 12.89 15.41
CA ARG A 229 0.84 12.94 16.01
C ARG A 229 1.97 13.10 14.99
N LEU A 230 1.71 12.85 13.70
CA LEU A 230 2.70 13.00 12.66
C LEU A 230 3.08 14.48 12.49
N LYS A 231 4.38 14.77 12.50
CA LYS A 231 4.93 16.10 12.27
C LYS A 231 5.29 16.33 10.81
N GLN A 232 5.58 15.25 10.08
CA GLN A 232 5.82 15.27 8.64
C GLN A 232 4.52 15.65 7.92
N PRO A 233 4.61 16.33 6.77
CA PRO A 233 3.43 16.60 5.95
C PRO A 233 2.74 15.30 5.51
N VAL A 234 1.41 15.26 5.68
CA VAL A 234 0.57 14.15 5.25
C VAL A 234 -0.52 14.67 4.35
N TYR A 235 -0.56 14.16 3.13
CA TYR A 235 -1.55 14.47 2.12
C TYR A 235 -2.38 13.24 1.78
N PHE A 236 -3.61 13.48 1.36
CA PHE A 236 -4.54 12.45 0.94
C PHE A 236 -5.06 12.77 -0.46
N ILE A 237 -4.94 11.82 -1.38
CA ILE A 237 -5.49 11.91 -2.72
C ILE A 237 -6.56 10.82 -2.86
N ALA A 238 -7.78 11.20 -3.14
CA ALA A 238 -8.92 10.28 -3.28
C ALA A 238 -9.55 10.38 -4.66
N GLY A 239 -9.97 9.26 -5.23
CA GLY A 239 -10.85 9.28 -6.39
C GLY A 239 -12.27 9.69 -5.97
N ALA A 240 -12.86 10.69 -6.62
CA ALA A 240 -14.17 11.23 -6.26
C ALA A 240 -15.33 10.19 -6.36
N LYS A 241 -15.11 9.10 -7.11
CA LYS A 241 -16.05 7.98 -7.25
C LYS A 241 -15.57 6.70 -6.60
N ASP A 242 -14.60 6.78 -5.68
CA ASP A 242 -14.15 5.62 -4.92
C ASP A 242 -15.22 5.15 -3.96
N THR A 243 -15.73 3.92 -4.18
CA THR A 243 -16.76 3.28 -3.34
C THR A 243 -16.17 2.37 -2.28
N ILE A 244 -14.84 2.13 -2.31
CA ILE A 244 -14.12 1.31 -1.33
C ILE A 244 -13.56 2.18 -0.22
N MET A 245 -12.90 3.28 -0.59
CA MET A 245 -12.39 4.31 0.31
C MET A 245 -13.08 5.65 0.01
N GLU A 246 -14.36 5.75 0.42
CA GLU A 246 -15.18 6.92 0.10
C GLU A 246 -14.49 8.23 0.50
N PRO A 247 -14.44 9.25 -0.37
CA PRO A 247 -13.73 10.52 -0.13
C PRO A 247 -14.09 11.20 1.19
N LYS A 248 -15.36 11.10 1.63
CA LYS A 248 -15.79 11.67 2.91
C LYS A 248 -15.03 11.12 4.12
N TYR A 249 -14.68 9.82 4.11
CA TYR A 249 -13.91 9.21 5.20
C TYR A 249 -12.41 9.51 5.07
N VAL A 250 -11.91 9.59 3.85
CA VAL A 250 -10.53 10.05 3.58
C VAL A 250 -10.34 11.47 4.11
N ARG A 251 -11.27 12.39 3.79
CA ARG A 251 -11.27 13.76 4.29
C ARG A 251 -11.41 13.81 5.81
N HIS A 252 -12.25 12.95 6.38
CA HIS A 252 -12.36 12.86 7.85
C HIS A 252 -11.03 12.48 8.50
N LEU A 253 -10.32 11.46 7.99
CA LEU A 253 -9.00 11.13 8.54
C LEU A 253 -7.98 12.26 8.31
N ALA A 254 -7.99 12.91 7.14
CA ALA A 254 -7.13 14.04 6.83
C ALA A 254 -7.30 15.18 7.84
N SER A 255 -8.51 15.41 8.34
CA SER A 255 -8.83 16.52 9.28
C SER A 255 -8.14 16.40 10.64
N PHE A 256 -7.62 15.23 11.00
CA PHE A 256 -6.84 15.06 12.23
C PHE A 256 -5.39 15.56 12.11
N HIS A 257 -4.90 15.76 10.89
CA HIS A 257 -3.54 16.25 10.68
C HIS A 257 -3.46 17.77 10.79
N GLN A 258 -2.33 18.27 11.35
CA GLN A 258 -2.11 19.71 11.54
C GLN A 258 -2.17 20.54 10.25
N LEU A 259 -1.79 19.98 9.09
CA LEU A 259 -1.89 20.67 7.79
C LEU A 259 -3.33 21.02 7.43
N PHE A 260 -4.29 20.16 7.74
CA PHE A 260 -5.70 20.42 7.48
C PHE A 260 -6.18 21.69 8.21
N GLN A 261 -5.71 21.87 9.46
CA GLN A 261 -6.07 23.03 10.27
C GLN A 261 -5.33 24.29 9.84
N ALA A 262 -4.06 24.16 9.41
CA ALA A 262 -3.22 25.32 9.06
C ALA A 262 -3.45 25.85 7.65
N CYS A 263 -3.68 24.97 6.67
CA CYS A 263 -3.75 25.30 5.24
C CYS A 263 -5.14 25.07 4.62
N GLY A 264 -6.11 24.63 5.41
CA GLY A 264 -7.48 24.41 4.98
C GLY A 264 -7.73 23.10 4.22
N ASP A 265 -6.77 22.49 3.56
CA ASP A 265 -6.99 21.23 2.88
C ASP A 265 -5.68 20.48 2.53
N ASN A 266 -5.51 19.30 3.12
CA ASN A 266 -4.52 18.31 2.72
C ASN A 266 -5.19 17.08 2.07
N ALA A 267 -6.47 17.18 1.70
CA ALA A 267 -7.25 16.15 1.02
C ALA A 267 -7.66 16.63 -0.37
N ILE A 268 -7.21 15.94 -1.40
CA ILE A 268 -7.38 16.28 -2.80
C ILE A 268 -8.27 15.22 -3.44
N GLU A 269 -9.31 15.63 -4.17
CA GLU A 269 -10.17 14.72 -4.91
C GLU A 269 -9.87 14.77 -6.40
N ILE A 270 -9.71 13.58 -7.03
CA ILE A 270 -9.57 13.45 -8.48
C ILE A 270 -10.95 13.17 -9.08
N PRO A 271 -11.50 14.07 -9.91
CA PRO A 271 -12.81 13.89 -10.53
C PRO A 271 -12.86 12.63 -11.40
N ASP A 272 -14.03 11.99 -11.45
CA ASP A 272 -14.28 10.80 -12.28
C ASP A 272 -13.25 9.67 -12.13
N CYS A 273 -12.76 9.47 -10.91
CA CYS A 273 -11.74 8.49 -10.55
C CYS A 273 -12.27 7.54 -9.47
N GLY A 274 -12.00 6.27 -9.61
CA GLY A 274 -12.33 5.23 -8.63
C GLY A 274 -11.17 4.91 -7.68
N HIS A 275 -11.15 3.65 -7.19
CA HIS A 275 -10.17 3.19 -6.19
C HIS A 275 -8.76 2.98 -6.74
N LEU A 276 -8.60 2.72 -8.04
CA LEU A 276 -7.30 2.43 -8.65
C LEU A 276 -6.72 3.67 -9.36
N ALA A 277 -6.70 4.82 -8.69
CA ALA A 277 -6.31 6.10 -9.28
C ALA A 277 -4.95 6.06 -9.99
N MET A 278 -3.98 5.28 -9.48
CA MET A 278 -2.63 5.15 -10.05
C MET A 278 -2.59 4.51 -11.44
N VAL A 279 -3.63 3.77 -11.83
CA VAL A 279 -3.74 3.16 -13.18
C VAL A 279 -4.92 3.72 -13.98
N GLU A 280 -5.88 4.36 -13.30
CA GLU A 280 -7.06 4.94 -13.94
C GLU A 280 -6.80 6.35 -14.45
N GLN A 281 -6.08 7.17 -13.68
CA GLN A 281 -5.72 8.55 -14.01
C GLN A 281 -4.29 8.90 -13.55
N PRO A 282 -3.27 8.18 -14.05
CA PRO A 282 -1.89 8.35 -13.56
C PRO A 282 -1.36 9.77 -13.77
N GLU A 283 -1.74 10.46 -14.86
CA GLU A 283 -1.31 11.82 -15.15
C GLU A 283 -1.83 12.81 -14.09
N ALA A 284 -3.11 12.68 -13.71
CA ALA A 284 -3.72 13.53 -12.69
C ALA A 284 -3.07 13.28 -11.32
N VAL A 285 -2.83 12.00 -10.96
CA VAL A 285 -2.14 11.64 -9.72
C VAL A 285 -0.71 12.17 -9.72
N ALA A 286 0.05 11.98 -10.80
CA ALA A 286 1.42 12.48 -10.91
C ALA A 286 1.50 14.01 -10.81
N ALA A 287 0.54 14.73 -11.40
CA ALA A 287 0.45 16.19 -11.29
C ALA A 287 0.25 16.63 -9.83
N GLN A 288 -0.63 15.95 -9.08
CA GLN A 288 -0.84 16.25 -7.67
C GLN A 288 0.40 15.92 -6.82
N ILE A 289 1.05 14.78 -7.07
CA ILE A 289 2.30 14.43 -6.38
C ILE A 289 3.37 15.52 -6.60
N ARG A 290 3.60 15.95 -7.85
CA ARG A 290 4.55 17.05 -8.15
C ARG A 290 4.18 18.34 -7.45
N ASN A 291 2.90 18.71 -7.48
CA ASN A 291 2.41 19.90 -6.79
C ASN A 291 2.68 19.83 -5.28
N ILE A 292 2.39 18.71 -4.64
CA ILE A 292 2.68 18.51 -3.21
C ILE A 292 4.19 18.66 -2.94
N LEU A 293 5.03 17.96 -3.70
CA LEU A 293 6.49 17.98 -3.51
C LEU A 293 7.10 19.37 -3.73
N SER A 294 6.55 20.18 -4.64
CA SER A 294 7.04 21.54 -4.90
C SER A 294 6.85 22.49 -3.71
N HIS A 295 5.92 22.19 -2.80
CA HIS A 295 5.72 22.95 -1.56
C HIS A 295 6.64 22.51 -0.42
N HIS A 296 7.41 21.43 -0.62
CA HIS A 296 8.32 20.86 0.37
C HIS A 296 9.70 20.59 -0.26
N PRO A 297 10.39 21.66 -0.71
CA PRO A 297 11.75 21.49 -1.22
C PRO A 297 12.64 20.90 -0.13
N GLY A 298 13.58 20.01 -0.49
CA GLY A 298 14.46 19.29 0.41
C GLY A 298 15.49 20.17 1.13
#